data_b0c1c1320ebf29770538e327dfcd5b17
#
_entry.id   b0c1c1320ebf29770538e327dfcd5b17
#
_cell.length_a   1.000
_cell.length_b   1.000
_cell.length_c   1.000
_cell.angle_alpha   90.00
_cell.angle_beta   90.00
_cell.angle_gamma   90.00
#
_symmetry.space_group_name_H-M   'P 1'
#
loop_
_entity.id
_entity.type
_entity.pdbx_description
1 polymer ?
#
loop_
_entity_poly.entity_id
_entity_poly.type
_entity_poly.pdbx_seq_one_letter_code
_entity_poly.pdbx_strand_id
1 'polypeptide(L)'
;LGEPTTTIENRAYTHEEISRLLDVADERMRVVTLLLASSGIRLGAIPTIRLHDLEDNKLCVYENTREEYITFITPECKKAIDFHLDMRARYGEKLTDNSYLIREQFDLSDQFAIRNPKHVTHKLVQWKLMSLAEKCGIRKRADNKKTRQNIMIAHGFRKFFTTQLIHSKVNPEIREMLLGHKIGLASAYYRPTEQEMLEEYEKAIDNLTIDPANRLQRKIETLTIEKSRLDRIEEKMLKMEQMYQK
;
A
#
# COMPACT_ATOMS: atom_id res chain seq x y z
N LEU A 1 6.04 43.97 -14.90
CA LEU A 1 6.03 43.14 -13.69
C LEU A 1 5.07 41.98 -13.98
N GLY A 2 5.62 40.78 -14.28
CA GLY A 2 4.81 39.60 -14.52
C GLY A 2 4.11 39.19 -13.22
N GLU A 3 2.83 38.82 -13.34
CA GLU A 3 2.08 38.22 -12.23
C GLU A 3 2.83 36.98 -11.71
N PRO A 4 2.86 36.77 -10.37
CA PRO A 4 3.49 35.60 -9.80
C PRO A 4 2.77 34.36 -10.37
N THR A 5 3.51 33.55 -11.14
CA THR A 5 3.04 32.25 -11.56
C THR A 5 2.76 31.45 -10.29
N THR A 6 1.49 31.22 -9.99
CA THR A 6 1.06 30.36 -8.90
C THR A 6 1.75 29.01 -9.09
N THR A 7 2.72 28.74 -8.24
CA THR A 7 3.44 27.46 -8.22
C THR A 7 2.43 26.41 -7.82
N ILE A 8 1.98 25.60 -8.79
CA ILE A 8 1.07 24.50 -8.52
C ILE A 8 1.86 23.49 -7.69
N GLU A 9 1.53 23.40 -6.41
CA GLU A 9 2.12 22.43 -5.51
C GLU A 9 1.72 21.03 -5.96
N ASN A 10 2.71 20.31 -6.47
CA ASN A 10 2.57 18.88 -6.74
C ASN A 10 2.61 18.13 -5.40
N ARG A 11 1.45 18.05 -4.70
CA ARG A 11 1.32 17.51 -3.36
C ARG A 11 0.96 16.02 -3.31
N ALA A 12 1.07 15.44 -2.13
CA ALA A 12 0.55 14.11 -1.81
C ALA A 12 -1.00 14.11 -1.74
N TYR A 13 -1.61 12.92 -1.80
CA TYR A 13 -2.98 12.72 -1.35
C TYR A 13 -3.08 12.89 0.16
N THR A 14 -4.28 13.26 0.64
CA THR A 14 -4.64 13.14 2.06
C THR A 14 -5.38 11.81 2.32
N HIS A 15 -5.52 11.41 3.59
CA HIS A 15 -6.31 10.24 3.96
C HIS A 15 -7.76 10.36 3.48
N GLU A 16 -8.36 11.54 3.67
CA GLU A 16 -9.75 11.80 3.25
C GLU A 16 -9.92 11.73 1.73
N GLU A 17 -8.92 12.15 0.97
CA GLU A 17 -8.95 12.02 -0.49
C GLU A 17 -8.87 10.57 -0.93
N ILE A 18 -7.98 9.77 -0.30
CA ILE A 18 -7.87 8.33 -0.59
C ILE A 18 -9.16 7.62 -0.15
N SER A 19 -9.74 7.95 1.02
CA SER A 19 -11.02 7.40 1.46
C SER A 19 -12.11 7.64 0.42
N ARG A 20 -12.24 8.86 -0.09
CA ARG A 20 -13.21 9.18 -1.15
C ARG A 20 -12.97 8.40 -2.45
N LEU A 21 -11.71 8.11 -2.80
CA LEU A 21 -11.42 7.23 -3.94
C LEU A 21 -11.92 5.81 -3.67
N LEU A 22 -11.74 5.31 -2.44
CA LEU A 22 -12.18 3.97 -2.03
C LEU A 22 -13.71 3.85 -2.01
N ASP A 23 -14.44 4.92 -1.68
CA ASP A 23 -15.91 4.93 -1.62
C ASP A 23 -16.57 4.70 -2.99
N VAL A 24 -15.89 5.10 -4.08
CA VAL A 24 -16.40 4.98 -5.45
C VAL A 24 -15.66 3.92 -6.28
N ALA A 25 -14.66 3.27 -5.71
CA ALA A 25 -13.87 2.24 -6.38
C ALA A 25 -14.61 0.90 -6.42
N ASP A 26 -14.51 0.21 -7.56
CA ASP A 26 -14.82 -1.24 -7.61
C ASP A 26 -13.76 -2.03 -6.81
N GLU A 27 -14.01 -3.33 -6.55
CA GLU A 27 -13.15 -4.18 -5.72
C GLU A 27 -11.71 -4.20 -6.23
N ARG A 28 -11.53 -4.26 -7.52
CA ARG A 28 -10.21 -4.25 -8.16
C ARG A 28 -9.49 -2.92 -7.96
N MET A 29 -10.18 -1.80 -8.18
CA MET A 29 -9.60 -0.48 -8.01
C MET A 29 -9.41 -0.13 -6.53
N ARG A 30 -10.20 -0.70 -5.62
CA ARG A 30 -9.94 -0.65 -4.18
C ARG A 30 -8.59 -1.27 -3.84
N VAL A 31 -8.31 -2.47 -4.34
CA VAL A 31 -7.00 -3.13 -4.16
C VAL A 31 -5.88 -2.26 -4.74
N VAL A 32 -6.02 -1.78 -5.98
CA VAL A 32 -5.00 -0.92 -6.62
C VAL A 32 -4.73 0.34 -5.78
N THR A 33 -5.78 1.00 -5.30
CA THR A 33 -5.66 2.23 -4.50
C THR A 33 -4.93 1.98 -3.18
N LEU A 34 -5.34 0.94 -2.45
CA LEU A 34 -4.71 0.56 -1.18
C LEU A 34 -3.27 0.06 -1.39
N LEU A 35 -3.01 -0.69 -2.45
CA LEU A 35 -1.67 -1.17 -2.77
C LEU A 35 -0.72 0.00 -3.05
N LEU A 36 -1.13 0.98 -3.86
CA LEU A 36 -0.34 2.17 -4.12
C LEU A 36 -0.13 3.03 -2.87
N ALA A 37 -1.14 3.15 -2.01
CA ALA A 37 -1.05 3.95 -0.78
C ALA A 37 -0.17 3.29 0.29
N SER A 38 -0.26 1.95 0.44
CA SER A 38 0.42 1.21 1.50
C SER A 38 1.86 0.82 1.17
N SER A 39 2.21 0.66 -0.11
CA SER A 39 3.54 0.22 -0.55
C SER A 39 4.34 1.27 -1.30
N GLY A 40 3.69 2.34 -1.76
CA GLY A 40 4.34 3.38 -2.56
C GLY A 40 4.92 2.90 -3.89
N ILE A 41 4.55 1.72 -4.41
CA ILE A 41 5.06 1.18 -5.66
C ILE A 41 4.76 2.08 -6.86
N ARG A 42 5.55 1.92 -7.92
CA ARG A 42 5.26 2.61 -9.18
C ARG A 42 4.03 2.00 -9.85
N LEU A 43 3.22 2.83 -10.49
CA LEU A 43 2.03 2.35 -11.21
C LEU A 43 2.37 1.26 -12.25
N GLY A 44 3.55 1.33 -12.84
CA GLY A 44 4.04 0.34 -13.80
C GLY A 44 4.24 -1.06 -13.22
N ALA A 45 4.34 -1.20 -11.92
CA ALA A 45 4.44 -2.51 -11.26
C ALA A 45 3.10 -3.24 -11.19
N ILE A 46 1.96 -2.53 -11.13
CA ILE A 46 0.63 -3.13 -10.97
C ILE A 46 0.35 -4.25 -12.01
N PRO A 47 0.64 -4.09 -13.31
CA PRO A 47 0.40 -5.13 -14.30
C PRO A 47 1.32 -6.35 -14.19
N THR A 48 2.43 -6.25 -13.47
CA THR A 48 3.45 -7.32 -13.41
C THR A 48 3.31 -8.21 -12.19
N ILE A 49 2.67 -7.72 -11.11
CA ILE A 49 2.56 -8.44 -9.84
C ILE A 49 1.72 -9.71 -10.01
N ARG A 50 2.29 -10.82 -9.55
CA ARG A 50 1.64 -12.14 -9.47
C ARG A 50 1.37 -12.52 -8.02
N LEU A 51 0.63 -13.60 -7.79
CA LEU A 51 0.29 -14.02 -6.43
C LEU A 51 1.52 -14.50 -5.66
N HIS A 52 2.50 -15.13 -6.32
CA HIS A 52 3.76 -15.52 -5.67
C HIS A 52 4.65 -14.35 -5.24
N ASP A 53 4.46 -13.16 -5.83
CA ASP A 53 5.18 -11.95 -5.42
C ASP A 53 4.72 -11.43 -4.05
N LEU A 54 3.59 -11.93 -3.55
CA LEU A 54 2.98 -11.53 -2.27
C LEU A 54 3.02 -12.67 -1.26
N GLU A 55 3.88 -12.55 -0.26
CA GLU A 55 3.99 -13.47 0.87
C GLU A 55 3.56 -12.74 2.14
N ASP A 56 2.42 -13.09 2.71
CA ASP A 56 1.77 -12.36 3.80
C ASP A 56 1.63 -10.86 3.50
N ASN A 57 2.43 -10.04 4.16
CA ASN A 57 2.47 -8.58 3.97
C ASN A 57 3.68 -8.13 3.14
N LYS A 58 4.59 -9.03 2.79
CA LYS A 58 5.78 -8.76 1.98
C LYS A 58 5.41 -8.79 0.50
N LEU A 59 5.83 -7.79 -0.25
CA LEU A 59 5.64 -7.68 -1.68
C LEU A 59 6.99 -7.57 -2.37
N CYS A 60 7.32 -8.55 -3.21
CA CYS A 60 8.43 -8.47 -4.15
C CYS A 60 7.98 -7.70 -5.40
N VAL A 61 8.69 -6.66 -5.77
CA VAL A 61 8.36 -5.81 -6.90
C VAL A 61 9.39 -5.99 -7.97
N TYR A 62 8.94 -6.24 -9.22
CA TYR A 62 9.80 -6.51 -10.38
C TYR A 62 10.71 -7.73 -10.18
N GLU A 63 10.19 -8.80 -9.59
CA GLU A 63 10.90 -10.05 -9.34
C GLU A 63 11.69 -10.50 -10.59
N ASN A 64 12.90 -11.03 -10.37
CA ASN A 64 13.82 -11.50 -11.40
C ASN A 64 14.28 -10.42 -12.41
N THR A 65 14.20 -9.13 -12.05
CA THR A 65 14.73 -8.03 -12.85
C THR A 65 15.84 -7.27 -12.11
N ARG A 66 16.54 -6.38 -12.82
CA ARG A 66 17.56 -5.50 -12.22
C ARG A 66 16.96 -4.41 -11.33
N GLU A 67 15.66 -4.25 -11.35
CA GLU A 67 14.91 -3.26 -10.56
C GLU A 67 14.12 -3.91 -9.41
N GLU A 68 14.41 -5.19 -9.13
CA GLU A 68 13.78 -5.93 -8.04
C GLU A 68 14.04 -5.27 -6.69
N TYR A 69 13.01 -5.19 -5.88
CA TYR A 69 13.08 -4.73 -4.50
C TYR A 69 11.90 -5.26 -3.68
N ILE A 70 12.05 -5.23 -2.36
CA ILE A 70 11.03 -5.64 -1.41
C ILE A 70 10.37 -4.40 -0.80
N THR A 71 9.06 -4.45 -0.65
CA THR A 71 8.26 -3.52 0.13
C THR A 71 7.18 -4.30 0.89
N PHE A 72 6.35 -3.60 1.66
CA PHE A 72 5.29 -4.23 2.44
C PHE A 72 3.95 -3.55 2.17
N ILE A 73 2.87 -4.22 2.58
CA ILE A 73 1.51 -3.71 2.52
C ILE A 73 0.87 -3.70 3.90
N THR A 74 -0.10 -2.80 4.12
CA THR A 74 -0.85 -2.76 5.37
C THR A 74 -1.83 -3.94 5.48
N PRO A 75 -2.21 -4.35 6.71
CA PRO A 75 -3.26 -5.34 6.92
C PRO A 75 -4.59 -4.97 6.26
N GLU A 76 -4.90 -3.68 6.14
CA GLU A 76 -6.06 -3.18 5.40
C GLU A 76 -5.99 -3.51 3.91
N CYS A 77 -4.81 -3.30 3.29
CA CYS A 77 -4.57 -3.66 1.90
C CYS A 77 -4.66 -5.18 1.70
N LYS A 78 -4.06 -5.97 2.62
CA LYS A 78 -4.12 -7.44 2.58
C LYS A 78 -5.57 -7.95 2.61
N LYS A 79 -6.40 -7.43 3.51
CA LYS A 79 -7.83 -7.76 3.58
C LYS A 79 -8.56 -7.47 2.26
N ALA A 80 -8.25 -6.34 1.63
CA ALA A 80 -8.86 -6.01 0.34
C ALA A 80 -8.39 -6.94 -0.79
N ILE A 81 -7.13 -7.35 -0.78
CA ILE A 81 -6.58 -8.34 -1.70
C ILE A 81 -7.29 -9.68 -1.50
N ASP A 82 -7.36 -10.18 -0.27
CA ASP A 82 -7.97 -11.47 0.04
C ASP A 82 -9.45 -11.51 -0.40
N PHE A 83 -10.18 -10.43 -0.13
CA PHE A 83 -11.56 -10.29 -0.59
C PHE A 83 -11.67 -10.32 -2.12
N HIS A 84 -10.79 -9.61 -2.83
CA HIS A 84 -10.76 -9.57 -4.29
C HIS A 84 -10.45 -10.96 -4.89
N LEU A 85 -9.48 -11.68 -4.32
CA LEU A 85 -9.12 -13.03 -4.78
C LEU A 85 -10.23 -14.04 -4.49
N ASP A 86 -10.87 -13.96 -3.33
CA ASP A 86 -12.00 -14.80 -2.97
C ASP A 86 -13.19 -14.59 -3.94
N MET A 87 -13.49 -13.35 -4.29
CA MET A 87 -14.49 -13.02 -5.30
C MET A 87 -14.16 -13.63 -6.66
N ARG A 88 -12.90 -13.54 -7.11
CA ARG A 88 -12.46 -14.14 -8.39
C ARG A 88 -12.60 -15.65 -8.37
N ALA A 89 -12.23 -16.31 -7.27
CA ALA A 89 -12.38 -17.75 -7.10
C ALA A 89 -13.85 -18.18 -7.12
N ARG A 90 -14.74 -17.44 -6.44
CA ARG A 90 -16.20 -17.70 -6.45
C ARG A 90 -16.82 -17.57 -7.83
N TYR A 91 -16.30 -16.70 -8.68
CA TYR A 91 -16.73 -16.58 -10.08
C TYR A 91 -16.13 -17.65 -11.00
N GLY A 92 -15.33 -18.58 -10.46
CA GLY A 92 -14.80 -19.74 -11.18
C GLY A 92 -13.42 -19.58 -11.79
N GLU A 93 -12.69 -18.50 -11.44
CA GLU A 93 -11.30 -18.37 -11.82
C GLU A 93 -10.42 -19.33 -11.01
N LYS A 94 -9.56 -20.08 -11.68
CA LYS A 94 -8.56 -20.96 -11.03
C LYS A 94 -7.33 -20.09 -10.71
N LEU A 95 -7.20 -19.71 -9.45
CA LEU A 95 -6.04 -18.98 -8.96
C LEU A 95 -4.87 -19.94 -8.74
N THR A 96 -3.69 -19.53 -9.18
CA THR A 96 -2.40 -20.18 -8.98
C THR A 96 -1.37 -19.13 -8.61
N ASP A 97 -0.22 -19.53 -8.11
CA ASP A 97 0.87 -18.62 -7.76
C ASP A 97 1.27 -17.71 -8.94
N ASN A 98 1.13 -18.21 -10.16
CA ASN A 98 1.40 -17.46 -11.39
C ASN A 98 0.25 -16.53 -11.84
N SER A 99 -0.90 -16.54 -11.16
CA SER A 99 -2.01 -15.66 -11.49
C SER A 99 -1.65 -14.20 -11.21
N TYR A 100 -2.07 -13.29 -12.09
CA TYR A 100 -1.89 -11.86 -11.84
C TYR A 100 -2.69 -11.40 -10.63
N LEU A 101 -2.09 -10.60 -9.76
CA LEU A 101 -2.79 -9.99 -8.62
C LEU A 101 -3.96 -9.15 -9.13
N ILE A 102 -3.73 -8.33 -10.15
CA ILE A 102 -4.75 -7.48 -10.77
C ILE A 102 -4.93 -7.91 -12.23
N ARG A 103 -6.14 -8.30 -12.58
CA ARG A 103 -6.53 -8.69 -13.93
C ARG A 103 -7.49 -7.68 -14.58
N GLU A 104 -7.67 -7.78 -15.89
CA GLU A 104 -8.73 -7.04 -16.58
C GLU A 104 -10.12 -7.44 -16.05
N GLN A 105 -11.05 -6.51 -16.10
CA GLN A 105 -12.45 -6.81 -15.82
C GLN A 105 -13.00 -7.74 -16.90
N PHE A 106 -13.85 -8.68 -16.51
CA PHE A 106 -14.46 -9.65 -17.39
C PHE A 106 -15.98 -9.71 -17.14
N ASP A 107 -16.70 -10.15 -18.13
CA ASP A 107 -18.11 -10.45 -17.99
C ASP A 107 -18.26 -11.79 -17.26
N LEU A 108 -19.07 -11.82 -16.20
CA LEU A 108 -19.32 -13.00 -15.41
C LEU A 108 -20.02 -14.12 -16.19
N SER A 109 -20.69 -13.78 -17.30
CA SER A 109 -21.31 -14.72 -18.23
C SER A 109 -20.30 -15.35 -19.21
N ASP A 110 -19.13 -14.72 -19.40
CA ASP A 110 -18.09 -15.18 -20.33
C ASP A 110 -17.13 -16.19 -19.65
N GLN A 111 -17.48 -17.46 -19.75
CA GLN A 111 -16.67 -18.56 -19.21
C GLN A 111 -15.26 -18.63 -19.82
N PHE A 112 -15.08 -18.19 -21.05
CA PHE A 112 -13.77 -18.15 -21.68
C PHE A 112 -12.90 -17.07 -21.03
N ALA A 113 -13.42 -15.86 -20.84
CA ALA A 113 -12.71 -14.77 -20.17
C ALA A 113 -12.36 -15.12 -18.71
N ILE A 114 -13.26 -15.83 -17.99
CA ILE A 114 -12.99 -16.30 -16.63
C ILE A 114 -11.79 -17.25 -16.60
N ARG A 115 -11.72 -18.20 -17.53
CA ARG A 115 -10.65 -19.21 -17.57
C ARG A 115 -9.34 -18.72 -18.16
N ASN A 116 -9.38 -17.62 -18.90
CA ASN A 116 -8.21 -17.01 -19.57
C ASN A 116 -7.98 -15.58 -19.08
N PRO A 117 -7.56 -15.38 -17.83
CA PRO A 117 -7.40 -14.05 -17.24
C PRO A 117 -6.30 -13.27 -17.93
N LYS A 118 -6.62 -12.05 -18.35
CA LYS A 118 -5.65 -11.09 -18.89
C LYS A 118 -5.22 -10.12 -17.79
N HIS A 119 -3.95 -9.78 -17.75
CA HIS A 119 -3.45 -8.73 -16.85
C HIS A 119 -3.98 -7.36 -17.27
N VAL A 120 -4.09 -6.45 -16.32
CA VAL A 120 -4.41 -5.04 -16.62
C VAL A 120 -3.24 -4.39 -17.35
N THR A 121 -3.52 -3.39 -18.17
CA THR A 121 -2.46 -2.54 -18.73
C THR A 121 -2.22 -1.31 -17.84
N HIS A 122 -0.99 -0.79 -17.85
CA HIS A 122 -0.66 0.46 -17.17
C HIS A 122 -1.61 1.61 -17.54
N LYS A 123 -1.92 1.75 -18.83
CA LYS A 123 -2.83 2.80 -19.35
C LYS A 123 -4.24 2.66 -18.78
N LEU A 124 -4.76 1.43 -18.69
CA LEU A 124 -6.10 1.17 -18.14
C LEU A 124 -6.16 1.54 -16.65
N VAL A 125 -5.17 1.12 -15.85
CA VAL A 125 -5.12 1.46 -14.43
C VAL A 125 -5.01 2.98 -14.24
N GLN A 126 -4.15 3.64 -15.00
CA GLN A 126 -4.01 5.11 -14.96
C GLN A 126 -5.32 5.82 -15.31
N TRP A 127 -5.99 5.38 -16.36
CA TRP A 127 -7.28 5.95 -16.77
C TRP A 127 -8.37 5.75 -15.71
N LYS A 128 -8.46 4.55 -15.14
CA LYS A 128 -9.40 4.24 -14.06
C LYS A 128 -9.16 5.12 -12.84
N LEU A 129 -7.91 5.26 -12.38
CA LEU A 129 -7.58 6.15 -11.25
C LEU A 129 -7.92 7.61 -11.55
N MET A 130 -7.68 8.07 -12.79
CA MET A 130 -8.08 9.42 -13.22
C MET A 130 -9.60 9.59 -13.14
N SER A 131 -10.36 8.63 -13.66
CA SER A 131 -11.82 8.65 -13.61
C SER A 131 -12.36 8.67 -12.17
N LEU A 132 -11.77 7.88 -11.25
CA LEU A 132 -12.13 7.91 -9.83
C LEU A 132 -11.84 9.29 -9.21
N ALA A 133 -10.66 9.86 -9.47
CA ALA A 133 -10.28 11.18 -8.94
C ALA A 133 -11.19 12.30 -9.47
N GLU A 134 -11.66 12.21 -10.70
CA GLU A 134 -12.65 13.14 -11.28
C GLU A 134 -14.03 12.98 -10.61
N LYS A 135 -14.50 11.74 -10.43
CA LYS A 135 -15.76 11.43 -9.74
C LYS A 135 -15.81 11.95 -8.30
N CYS A 136 -14.68 11.87 -7.58
CA CYS A 136 -14.56 12.34 -6.20
C CYS A 136 -14.30 13.85 -6.09
N GLY A 137 -14.20 14.59 -7.20
CA GLY A 137 -13.87 16.01 -7.20
C GLY A 137 -12.45 16.36 -6.76
N ILE A 138 -11.57 15.36 -6.65
CA ILE A 138 -10.14 15.55 -6.32
C ILE A 138 -9.40 16.16 -7.50
N ARG A 139 -9.84 15.82 -8.70
CA ARG A 139 -9.31 16.32 -9.97
C ARG A 139 -10.43 16.96 -10.78
N LYS A 140 -10.18 18.13 -11.34
CA LYS A 140 -11.08 18.74 -12.33
C LYS A 140 -10.76 18.17 -13.71
N ARG A 141 -11.79 17.84 -14.49
CA ARG A 141 -11.61 17.49 -15.89
C ARG A 141 -11.00 18.71 -16.61
N ALA A 142 -9.86 18.51 -17.22
CA ALA A 142 -9.17 19.62 -17.87
C ALA A 142 -9.89 19.95 -19.18
N ASP A 143 -10.43 21.16 -19.29
CA ASP A 143 -10.98 21.69 -20.54
C ASP A 143 -9.88 21.94 -21.58
N ASN A 144 -8.64 22.09 -21.13
CA ASN A 144 -7.46 22.27 -21.96
C ASN A 144 -6.29 21.40 -21.50
N LYS A 145 -5.52 20.81 -22.42
CA LYS A 145 -4.33 19.98 -22.18
C LYS A 145 -3.22 20.66 -21.34
N LYS A 146 -3.30 21.98 -21.14
CA LYS A 146 -2.31 22.79 -20.41
C LYS A 146 -2.60 22.99 -18.93
N THR A 147 -3.78 22.55 -18.43
CA THR A 147 -4.11 22.73 -17.01
C THR A 147 -3.30 21.75 -16.15
N ARG A 148 -2.30 22.26 -15.45
CA ARG A 148 -1.56 21.48 -14.46
C ARG A 148 -2.47 21.12 -13.27
N GLN A 149 -2.40 19.87 -12.84
CA GLN A 149 -3.17 19.37 -11.69
C GLN A 149 -2.32 19.39 -10.42
N ASN A 150 -2.93 19.70 -9.29
CA ASN A 150 -2.26 19.75 -7.99
C ASN A 150 -1.78 18.38 -7.51
N ILE A 151 -2.40 17.30 -8.00
CA ILE A 151 -2.03 15.92 -7.67
C ILE A 151 -1.75 15.17 -8.96
N MET A 152 -0.55 14.62 -9.06
CA MET A 152 -0.23 13.64 -10.11
C MET A 152 -0.71 12.27 -9.67
N ILE A 153 -1.70 11.72 -10.36
CA ILE A 153 -2.51 10.56 -9.96
C ILE A 153 -1.69 9.46 -9.27
N ALA A 154 -0.75 8.86 -9.97
CA ALA A 154 0.04 7.76 -9.40
C ALA A 154 1.15 8.25 -8.46
N HIS A 155 1.81 9.34 -8.83
CA HIS A 155 2.91 9.89 -8.02
C HIS A 155 2.43 10.50 -6.70
N GLY A 156 1.17 10.95 -6.65
CA GLY A 156 0.53 11.41 -5.42
C GLY A 156 0.46 10.34 -4.33
N PHE A 157 0.20 9.08 -4.68
CA PHE A 157 0.25 7.95 -3.73
C PHE A 157 1.66 7.70 -3.21
N ARG A 158 2.66 7.76 -4.09
CA ARG A 158 4.05 7.57 -3.68
C ARG A 158 4.53 8.70 -2.76
N LYS A 159 4.08 9.93 -3.00
CA LYS A 159 4.30 11.06 -2.08
C LYS A 159 3.56 10.84 -0.75
N PHE A 160 2.32 10.36 -0.78
CA PHE A 160 1.59 10.00 0.44
C PHE A 160 2.39 8.98 1.24
N PHE A 161 2.76 7.86 0.65
CA PHE A 161 3.56 6.82 1.29
C PHE A 161 4.84 7.39 1.92
N THR A 162 5.65 8.10 1.14
CA THR A 162 6.90 8.71 1.62
C THR A 162 6.63 9.65 2.81
N THR A 163 5.58 10.47 2.73
CA THR A 163 5.23 11.41 3.81
C THR A 163 4.85 10.67 5.09
N GLN A 164 4.06 9.60 4.99
CA GLN A 164 3.66 8.82 6.15
C GLN A 164 4.86 8.09 6.79
N LEU A 165 5.79 7.57 5.99
CA LEU A 165 7.05 6.99 6.50
C LEU A 165 7.89 8.03 7.24
N ILE A 166 7.98 9.26 6.73
CA ILE A 166 8.71 10.37 7.40
C ILE A 166 8.03 10.71 8.72
N HIS A 167 6.71 10.86 8.75
CA HIS A 167 5.96 11.16 9.97
C HIS A 167 6.12 10.06 11.03
N SER A 168 6.29 8.83 10.60
CA SER A 168 6.53 7.66 11.46
C SER A 168 7.99 7.48 11.86
N LYS A 169 8.88 8.39 11.46
CA LYS A 169 10.33 8.34 11.76
C LYS A 169 11.01 7.06 11.29
N VAL A 170 10.56 6.52 10.16
CA VAL A 170 11.20 5.38 9.50
C VAL A 170 12.61 5.78 9.05
N ASN A 171 13.57 4.87 9.24
CA ASN A 171 14.95 5.07 8.83
C ASN A 171 15.03 5.53 7.35
N PRO A 172 15.74 6.66 7.04
CA PRO A 172 15.79 7.21 5.70
C PRO A 172 16.29 6.25 4.62
N GLU A 173 17.31 5.43 4.93
CA GLU A 173 17.88 4.46 3.99
C GLU A 173 16.87 3.36 3.69
N ILE A 174 16.21 2.82 4.73
CA ILE A 174 15.17 1.80 4.57
C ILE A 174 13.98 2.36 3.78
N ARG A 175 13.58 3.61 4.06
CA ARG A 175 12.52 4.29 3.28
C ARG A 175 12.85 4.32 1.79
N GLU A 176 14.08 4.67 1.41
CA GLU A 176 14.48 4.68 0.00
C GLU A 176 14.50 3.25 -0.60
N MET A 177 14.91 2.24 0.19
CA MET A 177 14.85 0.84 -0.23
C MET A 177 13.41 0.38 -0.47
N LEU A 178 12.47 0.68 0.45
CA LEU A 178 11.05 0.36 0.30
C LEU A 178 10.42 1.03 -0.94
N LEU A 179 10.98 2.11 -1.42
CA LEU A 179 10.60 2.78 -2.65
C LEU A 179 11.29 2.20 -3.91
N GLY A 180 12.22 1.25 -3.76
CA GLY A 180 13.01 0.73 -4.86
C GLY A 180 13.97 1.77 -5.44
N HIS A 181 14.49 2.67 -4.61
CA HIS A 181 15.53 3.60 -4.99
C HIS A 181 16.92 3.00 -4.68
N LYS A 182 17.88 3.26 -5.55
CA LYS A 182 19.28 2.92 -5.29
C LYS A 182 19.88 3.94 -4.33
N ILE A 183 20.44 3.47 -3.20
CA ILE A 183 20.96 4.34 -2.13
C ILE A 183 22.41 4.76 -2.40
N GLY A 184 22.91 4.66 -3.61
CA GLY A 184 24.29 5.06 -3.95
C GLY A 184 25.34 4.29 -3.15
N LEU A 185 26.37 5.01 -2.62
CA LEU A 185 27.46 4.41 -1.85
C LEU A 185 27.00 3.78 -0.52
N ALA A 186 25.90 4.27 0.07
CA ALA A 186 25.36 3.70 1.31
C ALA A 186 24.95 2.24 1.15
N SER A 187 24.50 1.80 -0.03
CA SER A 187 24.15 0.41 -0.31
C SER A 187 25.32 -0.59 -0.17
N ALA A 188 26.55 -0.14 -0.26
CA ALA A 188 27.74 -0.97 -0.08
C ALA A 188 28.01 -1.28 1.40
N TYR A 189 27.62 -0.38 2.31
CA TYR A 189 27.94 -0.44 3.74
C TYR A 189 26.73 -0.80 4.61
N TYR A 190 25.52 -0.59 4.14
CA TYR A 190 24.30 -0.85 4.89
C TYR A 190 23.37 -1.76 4.09
N ARG A 191 23.15 -2.97 4.60
CA ARG A 191 22.27 -3.99 4.03
C ARG A 191 21.36 -4.51 5.13
N PRO A 192 20.23 -3.84 5.39
CA PRO A 192 19.29 -4.33 6.38
C PRO A 192 18.71 -5.67 5.95
N THR A 193 18.42 -6.50 6.94
CA THR A 193 17.64 -7.73 6.74
C THR A 193 16.19 -7.39 6.40
N GLU A 194 15.47 -8.35 5.82
CA GLU A 194 14.02 -8.20 5.59
C GLU A 194 13.26 -7.91 6.89
N GLN A 195 13.69 -8.53 7.99
CA GLN A 195 13.08 -8.33 9.30
C GLN A 195 13.27 -6.88 9.80
N GLU A 196 14.46 -6.31 9.66
CA GLU A 196 14.72 -4.90 10.00
C GLU A 196 13.90 -3.95 9.13
N MET A 197 13.74 -4.25 7.84
CA MET A 197 12.89 -3.48 6.94
C MET A 197 11.41 -3.56 7.35
N LEU A 198 10.94 -4.73 7.76
CA LEU A 198 9.58 -4.94 8.25
C LEU A 198 9.34 -4.15 9.54
N GLU A 199 10.23 -4.24 10.53
CA GLU A 199 10.13 -3.51 11.79
C GLU A 199 10.07 -1.99 11.60
N GLU A 200 10.84 -1.47 10.64
CA GLU A 200 10.79 -0.06 10.27
C GLU A 200 9.46 0.29 9.58
N TYR A 201 8.97 -0.56 8.68
CA TYR A 201 7.68 -0.36 8.02
C TYR A 201 6.52 -0.42 9.01
N GLU A 202 6.56 -1.29 10.00
CA GLU A 202 5.52 -1.44 11.01
C GLU A 202 5.25 -0.15 11.80
N LYS A 203 6.27 0.70 12.01
CA LYS A 203 6.11 2.02 12.62
C LYS A 203 5.12 2.91 11.85
N ALA A 204 5.00 2.70 10.55
CA ALA A 204 4.18 3.53 9.67
C ALA A 204 2.79 2.96 9.38
N ILE A 205 2.49 1.71 9.76
CA ILE A 205 1.23 1.05 9.38
C ILE A 205 0.01 1.87 9.80
N ASP A 206 0.00 2.45 11.01
CA ASP A 206 -1.13 3.25 11.48
C ASP A 206 -1.33 4.52 10.64
N ASN A 207 -0.24 5.15 10.21
CA ASN A 207 -0.26 6.31 9.34
C ASN A 207 -0.57 5.97 7.88
N LEU A 208 -0.29 4.75 7.44
CA LEU A 208 -0.59 4.25 6.10
C LEU A 208 -2.00 3.66 5.97
N THR A 209 -2.64 3.30 7.09
CA THR A 209 -4.01 2.77 7.11
C THR A 209 -5.01 3.90 6.83
N ILE A 210 -5.88 3.71 5.86
CA ILE A 210 -6.80 4.74 5.39
C ILE A 210 -8.06 4.81 6.24
N ASP A 211 -8.69 3.66 6.52
CA ASP A 211 -9.92 3.58 7.30
C ASP A 211 -9.64 3.88 8.79
N PRO A 212 -10.28 4.92 9.36
CA PRO A 212 -10.14 5.23 10.79
C PRO A 212 -10.57 4.08 11.71
N ALA A 213 -11.56 3.28 11.33
CA ALA A 213 -12.01 2.14 12.12
C ALA A 213 -10.91 1.06 12.19
N ASN A 214 -10.24 0.76 11.08
CA ASN A 214 -9.12 -0.17 11.05
C ASN A 214 -7.94 0.33 11.90
N ARG A 215 -7.65 1.64 11.90
CA ARG A 215 -6.64 2.25 12.77
C ARG A 215 -6.98 2.10 14.25
N LEU A 216 -8.25 2.36 14.60
CA LEU A 216 -8.71 2.25 15.98
C LEU A 216 -8.66 0.80 16.46
N GLN A 217 -9.14 -0.13 15.65
CA GLN A 217 -9.11 -1.56 15.94
C GLN A 217 -7.67 -2.03 16.22
N ARG A 218 -6.73 -1.66 15.37
CA ARG A 218 -5.31 -2.00 15.54
C ARG A 218 -4.71 -1.40 16.83
N LYS A 219 -5.06 -0.15 17.17
CA LYS A 219 -4.67 0.45 18.45
C LYS A 219 -5.17 -0.35 19.65
N ILE A 220 -6.43 -0.76 19.60
CA ILE A 220 -7.04 -1.59 20.67
C ILE A 220 -6.28 -2.91 20.79
N GLU A 221 -5.98 -3.58 19.69
CA GLU A 221 -5.22 -4.84 19.68
C GLU A 221 -3.83 -4.65 20.29
N THR A 222 -3.09 -3.61 19.87
CA THR A 222 -1.75 -3.30 20.42
C THR A 222 -1.81 -3.04 21.93
N LEU A 223 -2.73 -2.18 22.38
CA LEU A 223 -2.88 -1.87 23.80
C LEU A 223 -3.30 -3.10 24.61
N THR A 224 -4.09 -4.00 24.06
CA THR A 224 -4.48 -5.26 24.71
C THR A 224 -3.28 -6.19 24.88
N ILE A 225 -2.43 -6.28 23.87
CA ILE A 225 -1.19 -7.07 23.95
C ILE A 225 -0.22 -6.47 24.98
N GLU A 226 -0.03 -5.16 24.96
CA GLU A 226 0.83 -4.47 25.94
C GLU A 226 0.34 -4.66 27.37
N LYS A 227 -0.97 -4.50 27.60
CA LYS A 227 -1.58 -4.76 28.91
C LYS A 227 -1.30 -6.18 29.37
N SER A 228 -1.57 -7.18 28.54
CA SER A 228 -1.31 -8.59 28.86
C SER A 228 0.18 -8.86 29.19
N ARG A 229 1.09 -8.12 28.54
CA ARG A 229 2.52 -8.20 28.81
C ARG A 229 2.88 -7.61 30.19
N LEU A 230 2.30 -6.46 30.51
CA LEU A 230 2.48 -5.80 31.81
C LEU A 230 1.94 -6.67 32.95
N ASP A 231 0.74 -7.22 32.82
CA ASP A 231 0.12 -8.12 33.83
C ASP A 231 1.04 -9.31 34.10
N ARG A 232 1.66 -9.89 33.06
CA ARG A 232 2.64 -11.00 33.25
C ARG A 232 3.93 -10.57 33.94
N ILE A 233 4.39 -9.34 33.71
CA ILE A 233 5.59 -8.81 34.36
C ILE A 233 5.28 -8.57 35.85
N GLU A 234 4.15 -7.96 36.16
CA GLU A 234 3.69 -7.74 37.54
C GLU A 234 3.56 -9.06 38.33
N GLU A 235 2.96 -10.09 37.72
CA GLU A 235 2.86 -11.41 38.33
C GLU A 235 4.24 -12.04 38.62
N LYS A 236 5.20 -11.87 37.71
CA LYS A 236 6.57 -12.34 37.93
C LYS A 236 7.27 -11.56 39.04
N MET A 237 7.11 -10.25 39.09
CA MET A 237 7.68 -9.43 40.17
C MET A 237 7.12 -9.82 41.53
N LEU A 238 5.80 -10.02 41.63
CA LEU A 238 5.15 -10.44 42.85
C LEU A 238 5.69 -11.82 43.36
N LYS A 239 5.88 -12.76 42.42
CA LYS A 239 6.48 -14.07 42.77
C LYS A 239 7.92 -13.94 43.23
N MET A 240 8.70 -13.07 42.63
CA MET A 240 10.08 -12.81 43.07
C MET A 240 10.13 -12.19 44.47
N GLU A 241 9.30 -11.20 44.76
CA GLU A 241 9.22 -10.58 46.09
C GLU A 241 8.87 -11.59 47.17
N GLN A 242 7.92 -12.49 46.89
CA GLN A 242 7.56 -13.58 47.84
C GLN A 242 8.70 -14.58 48.07
N MET A 243 9.61 -14.76 47.13
CA MET A 243 10.80 -15.62 47.27
C MET A 243 11.91 -14.96 48.11
N TYR A 244 12.02 -13.63 48.09
CA TYR A 244 13.01 -12.91 48.90
C TYR A 244 12.56 -12.66 50.36
N GLN A 245 11.27 -12.84 50.67
CA GLN A 245 10.73 -12.70 52.05
C GLN A 245 10.75 -14.01 52.86
N LYS A 246 11.22 -15.10 52.25
CA LYS A 246 11.45 -16.41 52.90
C LYS A 246 12.93 -16.62 53.15
#